data_455199ad7f74c2474a8b034d685ad1d6
#
_entry.id   455199ad7f74c2474a8b034d685ad1d6
#
_cell.length_a   1.000
_cell.length_b   1.000
_cell.length_c   1.000
_cell.angle_alpha   90.00
_cell.angle_beta   90.00
_cell.angle_gamma   90.00
#
_symmetry.space_group_name_H-M   'P 1'
#
loop_
_entity.id
_entity.type
_entity.pdbx_description
1 polymer ?
#
loop_
_entity_poly.entity_id
_entity_poly.type
_entity_poly.pdbx_seq_one_letter_code
_entity_poly.pdbx_strand_id
1 'polypeptide(L)'
;MSTDQRGGHPRVSPADPAGGTADGRLSADQRREPASHDGETGPTTGSSAAAVRPIPGQPDERRPGLLAAVPSWFRFLRSELRLVFLRPRNLALLGVLAAVPIFFGIVLRLTLHSASGGGNGPQFLNQLSGNGVFLALVVLFLTETLLLLPLAIAVVTGDAIAGEAGLGTLRVLLTVPAGRTRLLAVKYAAIVVFSAAACLLVTVVSLIMGLLLFHTGPVTLLSGTTVSLGSGVLRVLAVAAYTAVAMMSLGAMGLAASALTTHPVGAIAGLLVLIVASEICDQLQQLSAIHAYLPTHWWLSWDGLFRSPIDLSGVASGVVSFAVYAAIFISIAWARLTSADVSS
;
A
#
# COMPACT_ATOMS: atom_id res chain seq x y z
N MET A 1 36.77 -43.11 35.19
CA MET A 1 37.46 -42.04 35.92
C MET A 1 36.41 -40.91 35.95
N SER A 2 35.44 -40.91 36.92
CA SER A 2 35.56 -40.37 38.29
C SER A 2 36.04 -38.93 38.27
N THR A 3 35.25 -38.01 38.64
CA THR A 3 34.72 -37.48 39.90
C THR A 3 33.83 -36.27 39.56
N ASP A 4 32.59 -36.13 39.89
CA ASP A 4 31.88 -35.88 41.18
C ASP A 4 32.32 -34.59 41.91
N GLN A 5 31.37 -33.66 42.12
CA GLN A 5 31.03 -32.82 43.28
C GLN A 5 30.09 -31.68 42.83
N ARG A 6 28.85 -31.72 43.19
CA ARG A 6 28.10 -31.40 44.42
C ARG A 6 28.33 -29.98 44.98
N GLY A 7 27.23 -29.31 45.20
CA GLY A 7 26.96 -28.28 46.20
C GLY A 7 26.46 -27.00 45.61
N GLY A 8 25.38 -26.35 45.99
CA GLY A 8 24.46 -26.48 47.10
C GLY A 8 23.51 -25.28 47.03
N HIS A 9 22.25 -25.53 47.27
CA HIS A 9 21.25 -24.51 47.59
C HIS A 9 21.56 -23.79 48.90
N PRO A 10 21.05 -22.57 49.16
CA PRO A 10 20.00 -22.52 50.16
C PRO A 10 18.75 -21.71 49.79
N ARG A 11 17.66 -22.31 50.22
CA ARG A 11 16.36 -21.66 50.47
C ARG A 11 16.49 -20.73 51.67
N VAL A 12 15.79 -19.60 51.65
CA VAL A 12 15.16 -19.00 52.83
C VAL A 12 13.83 -18.40 52.43
N SER A 13 12.79 -18.84 53.06
CA SER A 13 11.43 -18.33 53.24
C SER A 13 11.29 -18.01 54.74
N PRO A 14 10.18 -17.52 55.29
CA PRO A 14 9.51 -16.24 55.24
C PRO A 14 9.42 -15.59 56.62
N ALA A 15 8.98 -14.34 56.74
CA ALA A 15 8.42 -13.84 58.00
C ALA A 15 7.53 -12.60 57.74
N ASP A 16 6.24 -12.72 57.88
CA ASP A 16 5.32 -11.81 58.53
C ASP A 16 5.50 -11.90 60.06
N PRO A 17 4.98 -11.07 60.96
CA PRO A 17 3.80 -10.20 60.87
C PRO A 17 3.82 -8.89 61.71
N ALA A 18 2.70 -8.17 61.62
CA ALA A 18 1.99 -7.46 62.69
C ALA A 18 2.43 -6.07 63.18
N GLY A 19 1.49 -5.11 63.13
CA GLY A 19 1.01 -4.49 64.34
C GLY A 19 0.88 -2.98 64.34
N GLY A 20 -0.31 -2.50 64.69
CA GLY A 20 -0.49 -1.18 65.32
C GLY A 20 -1.37 -0.23 64.48
N THR A 21 -2.67 -0.24 64.56
CA THR A 21 -3.63 0.31 65.54
C THR A 21 -3.59 1.85 65.74
N ALA A 22 -4.81 2.41 65.62
CA ALA A 22 -5.40 3.54 66.31
C ALA A 22 -5.18 4.90 65.62
N ASP A 23 -6.08 5.73 65.48
CA ASP A 23 -7.39 6.09 66.09
C ASP A 23 -7.64 7.55 65.76
N GLY A 24 -8.88 8.00 65.72
CA GLY A 24 -9.18 9.42 65.80
C GLY A 24 -10.17 9.94 64.74
N ARG A 25 -11.42 9.57 64.76
CA ARG A 25 -12.59 10.30 65.30
C ARG A 25 -12.88 11.67 64.70
N LEU A 26 -14.11 11.69 64.09
CA LEU A 26 -15.26 12.61 64.36
C LEU A 26 -15.20 14.03 63.75
N SER A 27 -16.17 14.35 62.91
CA SER A 27 -17.37 15.19 63.17
C SER A 27 -18.12 15.33 61.88
N ALA A 28 -19.27 14.85 61.68
CA ALA A 28 -20.61 15.22 62.09
C ALA A 28 -21.03 16.63 61.65
N ASP A 29 -22.08 16.56 60.82
CA ASP A 29 -23.25 17.41 60.92
C ASP A 29 -23.24 18.77 60.16
N GLN A 30 -24.07 18.86 59.14
CA GLN A 30 -25.20 19.77 59.21
C GLN A 30 -26.17 19.56 58.02
N ARG A 31 -27.28 18.95 58.37
CA ARG A 31 -28.53 19.04 57.62
C ARG A 31 -29.08 20.48 57.74
N ARG A 32 -29.60 21.02 56.69
CA ARG A 32 -30.78 21.90 56.70
C ARG A 32 -31.55 21.82 55.40
N GLU A 33 -32.68 21.20 55.46
CA GLU A 33 -33.94 21.51 54.81
C GLU A 33 -34.85 22.18 55.87
N PRO A 34 -36.05 22.70 55.50
CA PRO A 34 -36.62 23.29 54.29
C PRO A 34 -37.30 24.67 54.58
N ALA A 35 -37.75 25.36 53.53
CA ALA A 35 -38.87 26.31 53.72
C ALA A 35 -39.67 26.43 52.40
N SER A 36 -40.87 25.93 52.48
CA SER A 36 -42.02 26.19 51.66
C SER A 36 -42.42 27.68 51.66
N HIS A 37 -42.84 28.20 50.52
CA HIS A 37 -43.87 29.24 50.48
C HIS A 37 -44.74 29.11 49.24
N ASP A 38 -45.99 28.87 49.53
CA ASP A 38 -47.12 28.90 48.66
C ASP A 38 -47.49 30.34 48.27
N GLY A 39 -48.22 30.49 47.17
CA GLY A 39 -48.94 31.74 46.81
C GLY A 39 -49.05 31.86 45.28
N GLU A 40 -50.00 31.33 44.72
CA GLU A 40 -51.37 31.84 44.37
C GLU A 40 -51.41 32.70 43.09
N THR A 41 -52.18 32.12 42.17
CA THR A 41 -53.27 32.68 41.30
C THR A 41 -52.90 33.63 40.12
N GLY A 42 -53.35 33.15 38.96
CA GLY A 42 -54.23 33.94 38.08
C GLY A 42 -53.73 34.04 36.63
N PRO A 43 -54.60 33.73 35.65
CA PRO A 43 -54.26 33.72 34.26
C PRO A 43 -54.53 35.09 33.60
N THR A 44 -53.62 35.56 32.80
CA THR A 44 -53.92 36.61 31.79
C THR A 44 -53.35 36.25 30.42
N THR A 45 -54.31 35.93 29.57
CA THR A 45 -54.23 36.00 28.13
C THR A 45 -53.64 37.33 27.65
N GLY A 46 -52.58 37.25 26.86
CA GLY A 46 -51.98 38.41 26.19
C GLY A 46 -51.10 37.98 25.02
N SER A 47 -51.76 37.69 23.90
CA SER A 47 -51.14 37.59 22.60
C SER A 47 -50.42 38.88 22.29
N SER A 48 -49.10 38.87 22.23
CA SER A 48 -48.31 39.89 21.58
C SER A 48 -47.19 39.22 20.77
N ALA A 49 -47.40 39.16 19.46
CA ALA A 49 -46.41 38.80 18.49
C ALA A 49 -45.25 39.81 18.60
N ALA A 50 -44.26 39.53 19.44
CA ALA A 50 -43.03 40.25 19.50
C ALA A 50 -42.24 39.96 18.22
N ALA A 51 -42.22 40.92 17.30
CA ALA A 51 -41.32 40.89 16.17
C ALA A 51 -39.88 40.65 16.64
N VAL A 52 -39.34 39.48 16.27
CA VAL A 52 -37.91 39.18 16.47
C VAL A 52 -37.11 40.20 15.66
N ARG A 53 -36.50 41.17 16.35
CA ARG A 53 -35.54 42.10 15.73
C ARG A 53 -34.33 41.28 15.28
N PRO A 54 -33.84 41.44 14.02
CA PRO A 54 -32.63 40.81 13.55
C PRO A 54 -31.43 41.29 14.39
N ILE A 55 -30.67 40.34 14.93
CA ILE A 55 -29.41 40.64 15.64
C ILE A 55 -28.42 41.15 14.59
N PRO A 56 -27.88 42.39 14.72
CA PRO A 56 -26.86 42.90 13.82
C PRO A 56 -25.54 42.18 14.14
N GLY A 57 -25.05 41.34 13.19
CA GLY A 57 -23.74 40.68 13.34
C GLY A 57 -23.70 39.20 12.91
N GLN A 58 -24.72 38.67 12.28
CA GLN A 58 -24.50 37.38 11.55
C GLN A 58 -23.54 37.65 10.41
N PRO A 59 -22.39 36.95 10.37
CA PRO A 59 -21.53 36.99 9.21
C PRO A 59 -22.34 36.45 8.01
N ASP A 60 -22.43 37.28 7.01
CA ASP A 60 -22.96 36.96 5.71
C ASP A 60 -22.47 35.56 5.32
N GLU A 61 -23.35 34.59 5.19
CA GLU A 61 -23.06 33.29 4.60
C GLU A 61 -22.62 33.55 3.17
N ARG A 62 -21.33 33.86 3.03
CA ARG A 62 -20.69 33.96 1.72
C ARG A 62 -20.96 32.65 0.98
N ARG A 63 -21.90 32.68 0.07
CA ARG A 63 -22.09 31.65 -0.91
C ARG A 63 -20.72 31.24 -1.43
N PRO A 64 -20.32 29.97 -1.33
CA PRO A 64 -19.01 29.54 -1.82
C PRO A 64 -18.99 29.89 -3.32
N GLY A 65 -18.04 30.72 -3.71
CA GLY A 65 -17.84 31.13 -5.09
C GLY A 65 -17.69 29.91 -5.98
N LEU A 66 -18.06 30.02 -7.24
CA LEU A 66 -18.06 28.98 -8.29
C LEU A 66 -16.74 28.17 -8.42
N LEU A 67 -15.64 28.61 -7.78
CA LEU A 67 -14.37 27.89 -7.69
C LEU A 67 -14.29 26.84 -6.54
N ALA A 68 -15.35 26.71 -5.73
CA ALA A 68 -15.41 25.75 -4.62
C ALA A 68 -16.00 24.38 -4.99
N ALA A 69 -16.25 24.10 -6.26
CA ALA A 69 -16.87 22.86 -6.72
C ALA A 69 -15.86 21.76 -7.12
N VAL A 70 -14.64 21.76 -6.57
CA VAL A 70 -13.83 20.55 -6.60
C VAL A 70 -14.50 19.55 -5.66
N PRO A 71 -15.04 18.41 -6.19
CA PRO A 71 -15.73 17.43 -5.35
C PRO A 71 -14.84 17.11 -4.13
N SER A 72 -15.45 17.05 -2.96
CA SER A 72 -14.73 16.79 -1.69
C SER A 72 -13.86 15.52 -1.74
N TRP A 73 -14.17 14.62 -2.67
CA TRP A 73 -13.41 13.39 -2.95
C TRP A 73 -12.02 13.68 -3.54
N PHE A 74 -11.90 14.62 -4.50
CA PHE A 74 -10.61 14.99 -5.11
C PHE A 74 -9.67 15.67 -4.09
N ARG A 75 -10.22 16.50 -3.19
CA ARG A 75 -9.42 17.13 -2.13
C ARG A 75 -8.87 16.07 -1.16
N PHE A 76 -9.70 15.09 -0.83
CA PHE A 76 -9.29 13.98 0.04
C PHE A 76 -8.28 13.06 -0.66
N LEU A 77 -8.50 12.69 -1.92
CA LEU A 77 -7.52 11.92 -2.69
C LEU A 77 -6.18 12.66 -2.82
N ARG A 78 -6.21 13.98 -3.10
CA ARG A 78 -4.99 14.78 -3.18
C ARG A 78 -4.22 14.81 -1.86
N SER A 79 -4.90 14.87 -0.72
CA SER A 79 -4.25 14.81 0.59
C SER A 79 -3.60 13.45 0.84
N GLU A 80 -4.28 12.35 0.49
CA GLU A 80 -3.72 10.99 0.60
C GLU A 80 -2.53 10.78 -0.35
N LEU A 81 -2.62 11.23 -1.60
CA LEU A 81 -1.50 11.18 -2.53
C LEU A 81 -0.28 11.93 -1.99
N ARG A 82 -0.49 13.13 -1.41
CA ARG A 82 0.59 13.86 -0.74
C ARG A 82 1.20 13.06 0.40
N LEU A 83 0.38 12.42 1.22
CA LEU A 83 0.87 11.56 2.31
C LEU A 83 1.66 10.38 1.78
N VAL A 84 1.20 9.72 0.71
CA VAL A 84 1.91 8.58 0.13
C VAL A 84 3.22 9.01 -0.54
N PHE A 85 3.20 10.05 -1.39
CA PHE A 85 4.39 10.43 -2.17
C PHE A 85 5.41 11.29 -1.39
N LEU A 86 5.00 12.07 -0.39
CA LEU A 86 5.92 12.93 0.36
C LEU A 86 6.50 12.28 1.62
N ARG A 87 6.08 11.07 1.99
CA ARG A 87 6.75 10.34 3.07
C ARG A 87 8.19 10.01 2.66
N PRO A 88 9.20 10.38 3.47
CA PRO A 88 10.61 10.20 3.09
C PRO A 88 10.96 8.74 2.80
N ARG A 89 10.33 7.79 3.49
CA ARG A 89 10.48 6.36 3.25
C ARG A 89 10.01 5.94 1.86
N ASN A 90 8.86 6.44 1.41
CA ASN A 90 8.29 6.11 0.10
C ASN A 90 9.09 6.79 -1.03
N LEU A 91 9.59 8.02 -0.79
CA LEU A 91 10.55 8.67 -1.70
C LEU A 91 11.85 7.87 -1.81
N ALA A 92 12.36 7.34 -0.69
CA ALA A 92 13.55 6.49 -0.73
C ALA A 92 13.31 5.22 -1.53
N LEU A 93 12.13 4.57 -1.39
CA LEU A 93 11.76 3.41 -2.20
C LEU A 93 11.69 3.73 -3.69
N LEU A 94 11.07 4.84 -4.07
CA LEU A 94 11.05 5.30 -5.46
C LEU A 94 12.46 5.63 -5.95
N GLY A 95 13.30 6.24 -5.10
CA GLY A 95 14.73 6.50 -5.40
C GLY A 95 15.51 5.20 -5.65
N VAL A 96 15.30 4.16 -4.83
CA VAL A 96 15.89 2.84 -5.04
C VAL A 96 15.41 2.22 -6.35
N LEU A 97 14.09 2.26 -6.61
CA LEU A 97 13.52 1.75 -7.87
C LEU A 97 14.06 2.47 -9.09
N ALA A 98 14.30 3.79 -9.01
CA ALA A 98 14.93 4.55 -10.08
C ALA A 98 16.44 4.26 -10.22
N ALA A 99 17.13 3.94 -9.12
CA ALA A 99 18.55 3.62 -9.14
C ALA A 99 18.84 2.26 -9.82
N VAL A 100 17.91 1.30 -9.73
CA VAL A 100 18.06 -0.04 -10.32
C VAL A 100 18.33 0.02 -11.83
N PRO A 101 17.51 0.67 -12.68
CA PRO A 101 17.79 0.75 -14.11
C PRO A 101 19.07 1.50 -14.44
N ILE A 102 19.45 2.51 -13.64
CA ILE A 102 20.70 3.23 -13.81
C ILE A 102 21.86 2.31 -13.55
N PHE A 103 21.84 1.59 -12.42
CA PHE A 103 22.89 0.63 -12.05
C PHE A 103 23.03 -0.47 -13.10
N PHE A 104 21.91 -1.14 -13.47
CA PHE A 104 21.94 -2.20 -14.47
C PHE A 104 22.39 -1.69 -15.84
N GLY A 105 21.95 -0.51 -16.27
CA GLY A 105 22.36 0.10 -17.52
C GLY A 105 23.88 0.34 -17.58
N ILE A 106 24.46 0.88 -16.51
CA ILE A 106 25.89 1.15 -16.42
C ILE A 106 26.69 -0.16 -16.36
N VAL A 107 26.32 -1.10 -15.48
CA VAL A 107 27.01 -2.38 -15.34
C VAL A 107 27.00 -3.14 -16.67
N LEU A 108 25.85 -3.18 -17.33
CA LEU A 108 25.70 -3.87 -18.59
C LEU A 108 26.56 -3.23 -19.70
N ARG A 109 26.60 -1.89 -19.75
CA ARG A 109 27.45 -1.16 -20.69
C ARG A 109 28.95 -1.46 -20.49
N LEU A 110 29.41 -1.49 -19.23
CA LEU A 110 30.79 -1.82 -18.88
C LEU A 110 31.10 -3.29 -19.24
N THR A 111 30.21 -4.22 -18.94
CA THR A 111 30.39 -5.65 -19.24
C THR A 111 30.47 -5.90 -20.74
N LEU A 112 29.61 -5.27 -21.54
CA LEU A 112 29.63 -5.40 -23.00
C LEU A 112 30.92 -4.79 -23.59
N HIS A 113 31.43 -3.72 -23.02
CA HIS A 113 32.72 -3.13 -23.45
C HIS A 113 33.90 -4.06 -23.18
N SER A 114 33.87 -4.79 -22.06
CA SER A 114 34.90 -5.76 -21.68
C SER A 114 34.76 -7.08 -22.46
N ALA A 115 33.58 -7.45 -22.90
CA ALA A 115 33.30 -8.69 -23.65
C ALA A 115 33.58 -8.56 -25.15
N SER A 116 33.77 -7.37 -25.68
CA SER A 116 34.14 -7.17 -27.11
C SER A 116 35.52 -7.72 -27.47
N GLY A 117 36.26 -8.31 -26.52
CA GLY A 117 37.52 -9.04 -26.73
C GLY A 117 37.42 -10.58 -26.86
N GLY A 118 36.24 -11.21 -26.75
CA GLY A 118 36.11 -12.69 -26.82
C GLY A 118 34.68 -13.14 -26.85
N GLY A 119 34.23 -13.60 -27.97
CA GLY A 119 32.89 -13.88 -28.46
C GLY A 119 31.99 -14.90 -27.77
N ASN A 120 31.99 -15.05 -26.44
CA ASN A 120 31.10 -16.02 -25.72
C ASN A 120 30.28 -15.37 -24.59
N GLY A 121 29.72 -14.17 -24.81
CA GLY A 121 28.73 -13.59 -23.87
C GLY A 121 27.36 -14.32 -23.92
N PRO A 122 26.59 -14.32 -22.80
CA PRO A 122 25.23 -14.85 -22.81
C PRO A 122 24.37 -14.24 -23.92
N GLN A 123 23.54 -15.06 -24.56
CA GLN A 123 22.75 -14.70 -25.77
C GLN A 123 21.86 -13.45 -25.55
N PHE A 124 21.38 -13.21 -24.32
CA PHE A 124 20.60 -12.03 -23.98
C PHE A 124 21.42 -10.72 -24.02
N LEU A 125 22.75 -10.80 -23.78
CA LEU A 125 23.65 -9.63 -23.90
C LEU A 125 23.79 -9.19 -25.35
N ASN A 126 23.74 -10.13 -26.30
CA ASN A 126 23.78 -9.81 -27.73
C ASN A 126 22.49 -9.09 -28.18
N GLN A 127 21.34 -9.44 -27.59
CA GLN A 127 20.08 -8.74 -27.85
C GLN A 127 20.08 -7.32 -27.26
N LEU A 128 20.66 -7.14 -26.08
CA LEU A 128 20.83 -5.83 -25.45
C LEU A 128 21.82 -4.93 -26.22
N SER A 129 22.89 -5.49 -26.74
CA SER A 129 23.83 -4.74 -27.60
C SER A 129 23.16 -4.27 -28.90
N GLY A 130 22.11 -4.98 -29.34
CA GLY A 130 21.34 -4.64 -30.52
C GLY A 130 20.30 -3.54 -30.32
N ASN A 131 19.73 -3.39 -29.10
CA ASN A 131 18.68 -2.40 -28.89
C ASN A 131 18.42 -2.02 -27.41
N GLY A 132 18.56 -0.72 -27.09
CA GLY A 132 18.38 -0.18 -25.75
C GLY A 132 16.96 -0.33 -25.17
N VAL A 133 15.93 -0.56 -25.99
CA VAL A 133 14.54 -0.80 -25.53
C VAL A 133 14.44 -2.11 -24.72
N PHE A 134 15.31 -3.09 -25.03
CA PHE A 134 15.34 -4.35 -24.32
C PHE A 134 15.78 -4.22 -22.85
N LEU A 135 16.55 -3.19 -22.52
CA LEU A 135 16.93 -2.88 -21.14
C LEU A 135 15.69 -2.67 -20.25
N ALA A 136 14.66 -1.99 -20.76
CA ALA A 136 13.47 -1.74 -19.99
C ALA A 136 12.70 -3.03 -19.63
N LEU A 137 12.66 -4.00 -20.55
CA LEU A 137 12.07 -5.31 -20.28
C LEU A 137 12.86 -6.10 -19.23
N VAL A 138 14.17 -6.14 -19.37
CA VAL A 138 15.05 -6.84 -18.42
C VAL A 138 14.94 -6.24 -17.03
N VAL A 139 14.92 -4.91 -16.93
CA VAL A 139 14.81 -4.24 -15.62
C VAL A 139 13.44 -4.43 -15.00
N LEU A 140 12.35 -4.36 -15.78
CA LEU A 140 11.01 -4.70 -15.28
C LEU A 140 10.95 -6.13 -14.75
N PHE A 141 11.43 -7.09 -15.53
CA PHE A 141 11.52 -8.50 -15.13
C PHE A 141 12.32 -8.66 -13.82
N LEU A 142 13.50 -8.02 -13.73
CA LEU A 142 14.34 -8.13 -12.54
C LEU A 142 13.71 -7.45 -11.32
N THR A 143 13.10 -6.29 -11.46
CA THR A 143 12.47 -5.59 -10.33
C THR A 143 11.25 -6.33 -9.80
N GLU A 144 10.54 -7.05 -10.66
CA GLU A 144 9.41 -7.90 -10.30
C GLU A 144 9.91 -9.20 -9.63
N THR A 145 10.82 -9.94 -10.28
CA THR A 145 11.35 -11.22 -9.80
C THR A 145 12.20 -11.09 -8.52
N LEU A 146 13.01 -10.03 -8.40
CA LEU A 146 13.79 -9.75 -7.18
C LEU A 146 12.94 -9.11 -6.06
N LEU A 147 11.64 -9.09 -6.21
CA LEU A 147 10.69 -8.57 -5.23
C LEU A 147 10.88 -7.08 -4.87
N LEU A 148 11.64 -6.30 -5.62
CA LEU A 148 11.88 -4.88 -5.34
C LEU A 148 10.59 -4.06 -5.53
N LEU A 149 9.89 -4.30 -6.63
CA LEU A 149 8.61 -3.65 -6.91
C LEU A 149 7.51 -4.14 -5.95
N PRO A 150 7.31 -5.46 -5.74
CA PRO A 150 6.39 -5.98 -4.73
C PRO A 150 6.69 -5.46 -3.31
N LEU A 151 7.96 -5.37 -2.92
CA LEU A 151 8.35 -4.82 -1.62
C LEU A 151 7.94 -3.36 -1.47
N ALA A 152 8.16 -2.54 -2.50
CA ALA A 152 7.74 -1.13 -2.47
C ALA A 152 6.23 -1.00 -2.26
N ILE A 153 5.44 -1.81 -2.95
CA ILE A 153 3.98 -1.86 -2.79
C ILE A 153 3.60 -2.37 -1.40
N ALA A 154 4.24 -3.43 -0.91
CA ALA A 154 3.98 -3.99 0.43
C ALA A 154 4.23 -2.96 1.54
N VAL A 155 5.31 -2.18 1.43
CA VAL A 155 5.65 -1.13 2.41
C VAL A 155 4.60 -0.01 2.42
N VAL A 156 4.15 0.45 1.25
CA VAL A 156 3.14 1.51 1.14
C VAL A 156 1.79 1.04 1.67
N THR A 157 1.38 -0.18 1.30
CA THR A 157 0.08 -0.74 1.68
C THR A 157 0.03 -1.18 3.13
N GLY A 158 1.13 -1.73 3.67
CA GLY A 158 1.24 -2.12 5.06
C GLY A 158 1.00 -0.97 6.03
N ASP A 159 1.45 0.24 5.67
CA ASP A 159 1.22 1.46 6.46
C ASP A 159 -0.16 2.08 6.26
N ALA A 160 -0.88 1.73 5.21
CA ALA A 160 -2.07 2.46 4.78
C ALA A 160 -3.18 2.50 5.85
N ILE A 161 -3.39 1.42 6.60
CA ILE A 161 -4.39 1.32 7.68
C ILE A 161 -3.69 1.03 9.01
N ALA A 162 -2.81 0.02 9.08
CA ALA A 162 -2.13 -0.38 10.30
C ALA A 162 -1.23 0.74 10.87
N GLY A 163 -0.64 1.59 10.01
CA GLY A 163 0.14 2.75 10.44
C GLY A 163 -0.70 3.79 11.18
N GLU A 164 -1.93 4.02 10.74
CA GLU A 164 -2.86 4.95 11.40
C GLU A 164 -3.45 4.33 12.67
N ALA A 165 -3.69 3.01 12.68
CA ALA A 165 -4.15 2.28 13.85
C ALA A 165 -3.11 2.32 14.97
N GLY A 166 -1.83 2.10 14.66
CA GLY A 166 -0.73 2.14 15.60
C GLY A 166 -0.47 3.52 16.22
N LEU A 167 -0.81 4.60 15.51
CA LEU A 167 -0.72 5.99 16.00
C LEU A 167 -1.97 6.46 16.76
N GLY A 168 -3.02 5.62 16.87
CA GLY A 168 -4.28 5.98 17.52
C GLY A 168 -5.13 7.00 16.73
N THR A 169 -4.69 7.44 15.56
CA THR A 169 -5.38 8.43 14.73
C THR A 169 -6.60 7.84 14.02
N LEU A 170 -6.69 6.52 13.90
CA LEU A 170 -7.82 5.83 13.30
C LEU A 170 -9.15 6.17 14.02
N ARG A 171 -9.11 6.33 15.35
CA ARG A 171 -10.29 6.69 16.16
C ARG A 171 -10.84 8.07 15.79
N VAL A 172 -9.97 9.04 15.52
CA VAL A 172 -10.35 10.39 15.08
C VAL A 172 -10.89 10.37 13.66
N LEU A 173 -10.34 9.54 12.78
CA LEU A 173 -10.78 9.40 11.39
C LEU A 173 -12.17 8.77 11.27
N LEU A 174 -12.52 7.87 12.19
CA LEU A 174 -13.82 7.20 12.25
C LEU A 174 -14.94 8.07 12.84
N THR A 175 -14.60 9.15 13.55
CA THR A 175 -15.60 10.12 14.07
C THR A 175 -16.06 11.13 13.01
N VAL A 176 -15.33 11.26 11.90
CA VAL A 176 -15.74 12.10 10.78
C VAL A 176 -16.81 11.35 9.96
N PRO A 177 -17.96 11.97 9.60
CA PRO A 177 -19.03 11.32 8.84
C PRO A 177 -18.70 11.01 7.37
N ALA A 178 -17.41 11.03 7.01
CA ALA A 178 -16.95 10.48 5.74
C ALA A 178 -17.09 8.95 5.80
N GLY A 179 -18.04 8.37 5.10
CA GLY A 179 -18.34 6.94 5.15
C GLY A 179 -17.07 6.08 4.98
N ARG A 180 -16.97 5.01 5.77
CA ARG A 180 -15.82 4.06 5.78
C ARG A 180 -15.46 3.53 4.40
N THR A 181 -16.47 3.31 3.56
CA THR A 181 -16.30 2.94 2.16
C THR A 181 -15.52 3.99 1.37
N ARG A 182 -15.77 5.29 1.63
CA ARG A 182 -15.06 6.38 0.97
C ARG A 182 -13.58 6.43 1.40
N LEU A 183 -13.30 6.20 2.68
CA LEU A 183 -11.93 6.12 3.18
C LEU A 183 -11.16 5.00 2.48
N LEU A 184 -11.73 3.78 2.45
CA LEU A 184 -11.13 2.62 1.79
C LEU A 184 -10.89 2.90 0.30
N ALA A 185 -11.88 3.46 -0.39
CA ALA A 185 -11.78 3.78 -1.81
C ALA A 185 -10.66 4.79 -2.11
N VAL A 186 -10.51 5.83 -1.28
CA VAL A 186 -9.44 6.83 -1.47
C VAL A 186 -8.08 6.26 -1.15
N LYS A 187 -7.95 5.43 -0.11
CA LYS A 187 -6.69 4.73 0.20
C LYS A 187 -6.29 3.78 -0.91
N TYR A 188 -7.23 2.98 -1.41
CA TYR A 188 -6.94 2.11 -2.54
C TYR A 188 -6.60 2.88 -3.82
N ALA A 189 -7.31 3.98 -4.12
CA ALA A 189 -6.98 4.85 -5.24
C ALA A 189 -5.56 5.43 -5.13
N ALA A 190 -5.12 5.82 -3.93
CA ALA A 190 -3.75 6.28 -3.71
C ALA A 190 -2.70 5.17 -3.96
N ILE A 191 -3.00 3.93 -3.57
CA ILE A 191 -2.16 2.75 -3.84
C ILE A 191 -2.11 2.48 -5.35
N VAL A 192 -3.23 2.54 -6.05
CA VAL A 192 -3.31 2.39 -7.52
C VAL A 192 -2.41 3.41 -8.22
N VAL A 193 -2.50 4.68 -7.82
CA VAL A 193 -1.65 5.74 -8.39
C VAL A 193 -0.17 5.52 -8.07
N PHE A 194 0.16 5.08 -6.86
CA PHE A 194 1.54 4.78 -6.48
C PHE A 194 2.09 3.60 -7.27
N SER A 195 1.33 2.51 -7.44
CA SER A 195 1.73 1.33 -8.22
C SER A 195 1.99 1.70 -9.69
N ALA A 196 1.08 2.46 -10.30
CA ALA A 196 1.26 2.95 -11.66
C ALA A 196 2.50 3.86 -11.79
N ALA A 197 2.70 4.78 -10.84
CA ALA A 197 3.84 5.67 -10.82
C ALA A 197 5.17 4.92 -10.64
N ALA A 198 5.22 3.91 -9.78
CA ALA A 198 6.41 3.09 -9.56
C ALA A 198 6.80 2.29 -10.82
N CYS A 199 5.83 1.62 -11.46
CA CYS A 199 6.06 0.89 -12.70
C CYS A 199 6.49 1.82 -13.83
N LEU A 200 5.81 2.97 -13.96
CA LEU A 200 6.15 3.97 -14.98
C LEU A 200 7.54 4.57 -14.74
N LEU A 201 7.90 4.85 -13.48
CA LEU A 201 9.22 5.36 -13.11
C LEU A 201 10.34 4.39 -13.55
N VAL A 202 10.21 3.10 -13.18
CA VAL A 202 11.18 2.07 -13.58
C VAL A 202 11.29 2.00 -15.10
N THR A 203 10.14 1.97 -15.79
CA THR A 203 10.09 1.87 -17.24
C THR A 203 10.71 3.08 -17.95
N VAL A 204 10.34 4.29 -17.53
CA VAL A 204 10.85 5.53 -18.16
C VAL A 204 12.35 5.68 -17.93
N VAL A 205 12.82 5.44 -16.69
CA VAL A 205 14.25 5.53 -16.39
C VAL A 205 15.03 4.46 -17.18
N SER A 206 14.50 3.23 -17.28
CA SER A 206 15.10 2.15 -18.07
C SER A 206 15.15 2.47 -19.57
N LEU A 207 14.07 3.05 -20.13
CA LEU A 207 14.05 3.48 -21.52
C LEU A 207 15.06 4.61 -21.77
N ILE A 208 15.12 5.61 -20.89
CA ILE A 208 16.10 6.70 -21.00
C ILE A 208 17.52 6.13 -20.96
N MET A 209 17.83 5.28 -19.99
CA MET A 209 19.15 4.65 -19.88
C MET A 209 19.46 3.76 -21.08
N GLY A 210 18.46 3.00 -21.56
CA GLY A 210 18.59 2.17 -22.75
C GLY A 210 18.92 2.99 -24.01
N LEU A 211 18.18 4.07 -24.23
CA LEU A 211 18.39 4.94 -25.40
C LEU A 211 19.71 5.76 -25.32
N LEU A 212 20.19 6.08 -24.11
CA LEU A 212 21.44 6.82 -23.91
C LEU A 212 22.67 5.93 -24.01
N LEU A 213 22.61 4.70 -23.49
CA LEU A 213 23.76 3.83 -23.35
C LEU A 213 23.94 2.83 -24.50
N PHE A 214 22.84 2.47 -25.17
CA PHE A 214 22.82 1.42 -26.18
C PHE A 214 22.37 1.97 -27.54
N HIS A 215 22.59 1.15 -28.57
CA HIS A 215 22.25 1.53 -29.95
C HIS A 215 20.72 1.65 -30.11
N THR A 216 20.31 2.67 -30.85
CA THR A 216 18.90 2.87 -31.21
C THR A 216 18.69 2.35 -32.63
N GLY A 217 17.95 1.25 -32.76
CA GLY A 217 17.68 0.60 -34.04
C GLY A 217 16.34 -0.15 -34.02
N PRO A 218 16.05 -0.94 -35.09
CA PRO A 218 14.89 -1.82 -35.10
C PRO A 218 14.95 -2.79 -33.92
N VAL A 219 13.80 -2.97 -33.23
CA VAL A 219 13.69 -3.85 -32.06
C VAL A 219 13.38 -5.27 -32.53
N THR A 220 14.23 -6.24 -32.17
CA THR A 220 13.97 -7.65 -32.45
C THR A 220 13.06 -8.22 -31.36
N LEU A 221 11.88 -8.72 -31.75
CA LEU A 221 10.93 -9.36 -30.85
C LEU A 221 11.38 -10.76 -30.46
N LEU A 222 10.73 -11.34 -29.44
CA LEU A 222 10.95 -12.72 -29.01
C LEU A 222 10.64 -13.74 -30.12
N SER A 223 9.82 -13.37 -31.10
CA SER A 223 9.52 -14.17 -32.29
C SER A 223 10.58 -14.06 -33.39
N GLY A 224 11.66 -13.32 -33.19
CA GLY A 224 12.72 -13.09 -34.19
C GLY A 224 12.37 -12.04 -35.25
N THR A 225 11.16 -11.49 -35.27
CA THR A 225 10.76 -10.42 -36.20
C THR A 225 11.23 -9.05 -35.67
N THR A 226 11.62 -8.15 -36.58
CA THR A 226 12.02 -6.80 -36.24
C THR A 226 10.87 -5.81 -36.40
N VAL A 227 10.71 -4.92 -35.44
CA VAL A 227 9.72 -3.84 -35.43
C VAL A 227 10.40 -2.47 -35.30
N SER A 228 9.70 -1.40 -35.66
CA SER A 228 10.21 -0.04 -35.47
C SER A 228 10.42 0.28 -34.00
N LEU A 229 11.34 1.21 -33.70
CA LEU A 229 11.62 1.69 -32.35
C LEU A 229 10.33 2.14 -31.64
N GLY A 230 9.45 2.89 -32.33
CA GLY A 230 8.18 3.35 -31.77
C GLY A 230 7.25 2.21 -31.34
N SER A 231 7.16 1.16 -32.16
CA SER A 231 6.39 -0.06 -31.84
C SER A 231 7.02 -0.79 -30.65
N GLY A 232 8.33 -0.84 -30.53
CA GLY A 232 9.05 -1.42 -29.41
C GLY A 232 8.76 -0.68 -28.10
N VAL A 233 8.87 0.64 -28.12
CA VAL A 233 8.55 1.50 -26.96
C VAL A 233 7.09 1.34 -26.54
N LEU A 234 6.14 1.31 -27.49
CA LEU A 234 4.72 1.11 -27.17
C LEU A 234 4.47 -0.24 -26.50
N ARG A 235 5.14 -1.31 -26.96
CA ARG A 235 5.06 -2.63 -26.32
C ARG A 235 5.63 -2.65 -24.91
N VAL A 236 6.77 -1.96 -24.66
CA VAL A 236 7.32 -1.79 -23.30
C VAL A 236 6.33 -1.06 -22.39
N LEU A 237 5.68 0.01 -22.89
CA LEU A 237 4.65 0.70 -22.11
C LEU A 237 3.43 -0.18 -21.84
N ALA A 238 3.05 -1.05 -22.77
CA ALA A 238 1.99 -2.04 -22.56
C ALA A 238 2.38 -3.08 -21.48
N VAL A 239 3.64 -3.56 -21.48
CA VAL A 239 4.19 -4.41 -20.40
C VAL A 239 4.15 -3.66 -19.07
N ALA A 240 4.60 -2.41 -19.02
CA ALA A 240 4.56 -1.60 -17.81
C ALA A 240 3.12 -1.41 -17.27
N ALA A 241 2.16 -1.22 -18.16
CA ALA A 241 0.75 -1.13 -17.79
C ALA A 241 0.23 -2.47 -17.22
N TYR A 242 0.61 -3.58 -17.82
CA TYR A 242 0.27 -4.92 -17.32
C TYR A 242 0.86 -5.17 -15.93
N THR A 243 2.15 -4.93 -15.75
CA THR A 243 2.83 -5.02 -14.43
C THR A 243 2.19 -4.08 -13.41
N ALA A 244 1.78 -2.86 -13.82
CA ALA A 244 1.08 -1.96 -12.93
C ALA A 244 -0.25 -2.55 -12.44
N VAL A 245 -1.03 -3.20 -13.30
CA VAL A 245 -2.29 -3.88 -12.91
C VAL A 245 -2.02 -5.03 -11.93
N ALA A 246 -0.97 -5.82 -12.16
CA ALA A 246 -0.53 -6.85 -11.22
C ALA A 246 -0.19 -6.25 -9.85
N MET A 247 0.57 -5.15 -9.82
CA MET A 247 0.93 -4.43 -8.59
C MET A 247 -0.26 -3.76 -7.90
N MET A 248 -1.27 -3.31 -8.65
CA MET A 248 -2.53 -2.81 -8.07
C MET A 248 -3.30 -3.93 -7.35
N SER A 249 -3.33 -5.14 -7.91
CA SER A 249 -3.91 -6.32 -7.27
C SER A 249 -3.16 -6.66 -5.97
N LEU A 250 -1.83 -6.70 -6.02
CA LEU A 250 -0.99 -6.87 -4.84
C LEU A 250 -1.26 -5.78 -3.80
N GLY A 251 -1.48 -4.55 -4.25
CA GLY A 251 -1.87 -3.42 -3.40
C GLY A 251 -3.18 -3.65 -2.65
N ALA A 252 -4.17 -4.29 -3.28
CA ALA A 252 -5.42 -4.69 -2.63
C ALA A 252 -5.19 -5.74 -1.54
N MET A 253 -4.32 -6.73 -1.82
CA MET A 253 -3.94 -7.77 -0.85
C MET A 253 -3.23 -7.13 0.36
N GLY A 254 -2.29 -6.22 0.13
CA GLY A 254 -1.58 -5.48 1.17
C GLY A 254 -2.51 -4.58 2.01
N LEU A 255 -3.49 -3.94 1.37
CA LEU A 255 -4.49 -3.13 2.06
C LEU A 255 -5.37 -3.99 2.98
N ALA A 256 -5.77 -5.19 2.53
CA ALA A 256 -6.50 -6.13 3.36
C ALA A 256 -5.64 -6.63 4.52
N ALA A 257 -4.39 -7.00 4.28
CA ALA A 257 -3.44 -7.39 5.34
C ALA A 257 -3.28 -6.26 6.38
N SER A 258 -3.15 -5.00 5.91
CA SER A 258 -3.09 -3.82 6.77
C SER A 258 -4.37 -3.59 7.59
N ALA A 259 -5.54 -3.95 7.06
CA ALA A 259 -6.81 -3.85 7.78
C ALA A 259 -6.99 -4.95 8.85
N LEU A 260 -6.29 -6.07 8.71
CA LEU A 260 -6.36 -7.22 9.62
C LEU A 260 -5.37 -7.14 10.79
N THR A 261 -4.37 -6.26 10.73
CA THR A 261 -3.34 -6.12 11.76
C THR A 261 -3.24 -4.68 12.27
N THR A 262 -2.76 -4.51 13.49
CA THR A 262 -2.47 -3.20 14.10
C THR A 262 -1.01 -2.78 13.90
N HIS A 263 -0.16 -3.68 13.39
CA HIS A 263 1.26 -3.43 13.20
C HIS A 263 1.65 -3.43 11.73
N PRO A 264 2.13 -2.31 11.17
CA PRO A 264 2.53 -2.21 9.76
C PRO A 264 3.53 -3.29 9.33
N VAL A 265 4.51 -3.59 10.19
CA VAL A 265 5.54 -4.60 9.91
C VAL A 265 4.92 -5.98 9.71
N GLY A 266 3.88 -6.33 10.50
CA GLY A 266 3.16 -7.59 10.36
C GLY A 266 2.42 -7.70 9.02
N ALA A 267 1.79 -6.60 8.56
CA ALA A 267 1.14 -6.56 7.25
C ALA A 267 2.14 -6.74 6.10
N ILE A 268 3.27 -6.03 6.17
CA ILE A 268 4.35 -6.11 5.16
C ILE A 268 4.93 -7.53 5.11
N ALA A 269 5.31 -8.07 6.26
CA ALA A 269 5.90 -9.40 6.35
C ALA A 269 4.92 -10.49 5.88
N GLY A 270 3.66 -10.42 6.30
CA GLY A 270 2.61 -11.36 5.88
C GLY A 270 2.40 -11.36 4.38
N LEU A 271 2.38 -10.16 3.75
CA LEU A 271 2.24 -10.04 2.30
C LEU A 271 3.46 -10.60 1.57
N LEU A 272 4.68 -10.32 2.04
CA LEU A 272 5.91 -10.84 1.44
C LEU A 272 6.00 -12.37 1.55
N VAL A 273 5.64 -12.92 2.71
CA VAL A 273 5.57 -14.39 2.91
C VAL A 273 4.57 -15.01 1.93
N LEU A 274 3.40 -14.39 1.73
CA LEU A 274 2.40 -14.85 0.78
C LEU A 274 2.95 -14.87 -0.65
N ILE A 275 3.65 -13.81 -1.07
CA ILE A 275 4.26 -13.72 -2.41
C ILE A 275 5.31 -14.81 -2.58
N VAL A 276 6.27 -14.92 -1.63
CA VAL A 276 7.35 -15.90 -1.71
C VAL A 276 6.79 -17.33 -1.70
N ALA A 277 5.80 -17.60 -0.85
CA ALA A 277 5.13 -18.91 -0.83
C ALA A 277 4.43 -19.22 -2.16
N SER A 278 3.76 -18.22 -2.75
CA SER A 278 3.13 -18.32 -4.07
C SER A 278 4.15 -18.65 -5.16
N GLU A 279 5.28 -17.91 -5.19
CA GLU A 279 6.37 -18.16 -6.15
C GLU A 279 6.97 -19.56 -6.00
N ILE A 280 7.21 -20.02 -4.75
CA ILE A 280 7.71 -21.38 -4.50
C ILE A 280 6.70 -22.41 -4.97
N CYS A 281 5.42 -22.24 -4.68
CA CYS A 281 4.36 -23.16 -5.12
C CYS A 281 4.26 -23.21 -6.64
N ASP A 282 4.45 -22.07 -7.33
CA ASP A 282 4.39 -22.01 -8.80
C ASP A 282 5.55 -22.76 -9.47
N GLN A 283 6.69 -22.91 -8.79
CA GLN A 283 7.84 -23.66 -9.32
C GLN A 283 7.73 -25.17 -9.07
N LEU A 284 6.79 -25.62 -8.20
CA LEU A 284 6.64 -27.03 -7.85
C LEU A 284 5.70 -27.74 -8.82
N GLN A 285 6.25 -28.56 -9.72
CA GLN A 285 5.49 -29.28 -10.75
C GLN A 285 4.37 -30.18 -10.18
N GLN A 286 4.51 -30.65 -8.94
CA GLN A 286 3.50 -31.42 -8.23
C GLN A 286 2.22 -30.60 -7.93
N LEU A 287 2.32 -29.28 -7.92
CA LEU A 287 1.23 -28.36 -7.64
C LEU A 287 0.62 -27.74 -8.91
N SER A 288 0.93 -28.29 -10.10
CA SER A 288 0.49 -27.74 -11.39
C SER A 288 -1.03 -27.48 -11.49
N ALA A 289 -1.84 -28.26 -10.78
CA ALA A 289 -3.29 -28.08 -10.75
C ALA A 289 -3.74 -26.74 -10.11
N ILE A 290 -2.91 -26.14 -9.27
CA ILE A 290 -3.23 -24.89 -8.58
C ILE A 290 -2.46 -23.67 -9.13
N HIS A 291 -1.48 -23.86 -10.02
CA HIS A 291 -0.64 -22.75 -10.53
C HIS A 291 -1.49 -21.59 -11.05
N ALA A 292 -2.50 -21.87 -11.89
CA ALA A 292 -3.36 -20.84 -12.48
C ALA A 292 -4.13 -19.98 -11.43
N TYR A 293 -4.26 -20.49 -10.21
CA TYR A 293 -4.92 -19.80 -9.10
C TYR A 293 -3.95 -19.09 -8.14
N LEU A 294 -2.63 -19.17 -8.37
CA LEU A 294 -1.66 -18.46 -7.56
C LEU A 294 -1.64 -16.97 -7.93
N PRO A 295 -1.53 -16.06 -6.95
CA PRO A 295 -1.58 -14.62 -7.22
C PRO A 295 -0.41 -14.12 -8.07
N THR A 296 0.73 -14.82 -8.07
CA THR A 296 1.94 -14.42 -8.79
C THR A 296 2.10 -15.10 -10.14
N HIS A 297 1.39 -16.21 -10.38
CA HIS A 297 1.54 -17.05 -11.60
C HIS A 297 1.50 -16.26 -12.91
N TRP A 298 0.60 -15.30 -13.00
CA TRP A 298 0.39 -14.52 -14.22
C TRP A 298 1.26 -13.25 -14.31
N TRP A 299 2.12 -12.96 -13.33
CA TRP A 299 2.88 -11.71 -13.32
C TRP A 299 3.75 -11.53 -14.56
N LEU A 300 4.40 -12.59 -15.00
CA LEU A 300 5.32 -12.58 -16.14
C LEU A 300 4.67 -12.92 -17.49
N SER A 301 3.34 -13.07 -17.55
CA SER A 301 2.61 -13.42 -18.78
C SER A 301 2.51 -12.29 -19.82
N TRP A 302 3.24 -11.19 -19.61
CA TRP A 302 3.40 -10.12 -20.58
C TRP A 302 4.29 -10.50 -21.77
N ASP A 303 4.98 -11.66 -21.76
CA ASP A 303 5.84 -12.14 -22.85
C ASP A 303 5.10 -12.22 -24.18
N GLY A 304 3.79 -12.53 -24.16
CA GLY A 304 2.91 -12.53 -25.35
C GLY A 304 2.82 -11.19 -26.06
N LEU A 305 3.01 -10.06 -25.35
CA LEU A 305 3.04 -8.72 -25.95
C LEU A 305 4.28 -8.48 -26.81
N PHE A 306 5.37 -9.23 -26.55
CA PHE A 306 6.61 -9.16 -27.30
C PHE A 306 6.73 -10.24 -28.39
N ARG A 307 5.63 -10.89 -28.75
CA ARG A 307 5.54 -11.85 -29.87
C ARG A 307 4.87 -11.20 -31.09
N SER A 308 5.09 -11.79 -32.24
CA SER A 308 4.36 -11.46 -33.48
C SER A 308 3.91 -12.76 -34.14
N PRO A 309 2.59 -12.98 -34.29
CA PRO A 309 1.49 -12.13 -33.86
C PRO A 309 1.43 -11.99 -32.33
N ILE A 310 0.79 -10.91 -31.82
CA ILE A 310 0.63 -10.67 -30.39
C ILE A 310 -0.28 -11.77 -29.81
N ASP A 311 0.18 -12.44 -28.77
CA ASP A 311 -0.61 -13.40 -27.99
C ASP A 311 -1.13 -12.76 -26.72
N LEU A 312 -2.44 -12.57 -26.65
CA LEU A 312 -3.13 -11.94 -25.52
C LEU A 312 -3.73 -12.96 -24.54
N SER A 313 -3.63 -14.27 -24.81
CA SER A 313 -4.28 -15.31 -23.99
C SER A 313 -3.78 -15.28 -22.54
N GLY A 314 -2.46 -15.29 -22.34
CA GLY A 314 -1.84 -15.16 -21.02
C GLY A 314 -2.12 -13.81 -20.35
N VAL A 315 -2.03 -12.73 -21.13
CA VAL A 315 -2.30 -11.37 -20.64
C VAL A 315 -3.75 -11.25 -20.16
N ALA A 316 -4.72 -11.74 -20.92
CA ALA A 316 -6.13 -11.68 -20.55
C ALA A 316 -6.41 -12.51 -19.28
N SER A 317 -5.86 -13.74 -19.19
CA SER A 317 -5.97 -14.58 -18.00
C SER A 317 -5.38 -13.90 -16.77
N GLY A 318 -4.22 -13.25 -16.91
CA GLY A 318 -3.57 -12.49 -15.84
C GLY A 318 -4.43 -11.32 -15.38
N VAL A 319 -4.93 -10.48 -16.29
CA VAL A 319 -5.78 -9.33 -15.93
C VAL A 319 -7.05 -9.78 -15.20
N VAL A 320 -7.68 -10.88 -15.65
CA VAL A 320 -8.85 -11.45 -14.97
C VAL A 320 -8.48 -11.91 -13.55
N SER A 321 -7.37 -12.66 -13.41
CA SER A 321 -6.87 -13.11 -12.12
C SER A 321 -6.61 -11.91 -11.17
N PHE A 322 -5.92 -10.88 -11.64
CA PHE A 322 -5.64 -9.66 -10.87
C PHE A 322 -6.92 -8.93 -10.43
N ALA A 323 -7.91 -8.83 -11.31
CA ALA A 323 -9.19 -8.22 -10.99
C ALA A 323 -9.96 -9.01 -9.92
N VAL A 324 -9.95 -10.35 -10.02
CA VAL A 324 -10.58 -11.24 -9.03
C VAL A 324 -9.90 -11.09 -7.66
N TYR A 325 -8.57 -11.14 -7.60
CA TYR A 325 -7.83 -10.92 -6.36
C TYR A 325 -8.11 -9.54 -5.76
N ALA A 326 -8.05 -8.49 -6.57
CA ALA A 326 -8.37 -7.14 -6.10
C ALA A 326 -9.78 -7.07 -5.51
N ALA A 327 -10.79 -7.64 -6.19
CA ALA A 327 -12.17 -7.64 -5.72
C ALA A 327 -12.33 -8.40 -4.39
N ILE A 328 -11.72 -9.59 -4.26
CA ILE A 328 -11.78 -10.41 -3.04
C ILE A 328 -11.15 -9.64 -1.86
N PHE A 329 -9.92 -9.14 -2.03
CA PHE A 329 -9.20 -8.53 -0.93
C PHE A 329 -9.73 -7.14 -0.55
N ILE A 330 -10.24 -6.35 -1.50
CA ILE A 330 -10.97 -5.11 -1.18
C ILE A 330 -12.25 -5.43 -0.40
N SER A 331 -12.97 -6.51 -0.75
CA SER A 331 -14.16 -6.94 -0.01
C SER A 331 -13.82 -7.36 1.42
N ILE A 332 -12.70 -8.08 1.62
CA ILE A 332 -12.21 -8.44 2.95
C ILE A 332 -11.85 -7.19 3.77
N ALA A 333 -11.11 -6.25 3.18
CA ALA A 333 -10.77 -4.99 3.82
C ALA A 333 -12.01 -4.19 4.21
N TRP A 334 -12.99 -4.13 3.32
CA TRP A 334 -14.27 -3.45 3.58
C TRP A 334 -15.05 -4.12 4.71
N ALA A 335 -15.21 -5.44 4.67
CA ALA A 335 -15.91 -6.21 5.71
C ALA A 335 -15.25 -6.00 7.08
N ARG A 336 -13.91 -6.00 7.15
CA ARG A 336 -13.17 -5.78 8.39
C ARG A 336 -13.37 -4.37 8.95
N LEU A 337 -13.33 -3.34 8.09
CA LEU A 337 -13.54 -1.95 8.50
C LEU A 337 -14.97 -1.70 8.97
N THR A 338 -15.97 -2.42 8.42
CA THR A 338 -17.38 -2.27 8.82
C THR A 338 -17.70 -3.04 10.09
N SER A 339 -17.06 -4.20 10.33
CA SER A 339 -17.33 -5.06 11.51
C SER A 339 -16.62 -4.60 12.79
N ALA A 340 -15.58 -3.76 12.68
CA ALA A 340 -14.79 -3.32 13.84
C ALA A 340 -15.56 -2.45 14.87
N ASP A 341 -16.81 -2.11 14.62
CA ASP A 341 -17.64 -1.27 15.50
C ASP A 341 -18.47 -2.01 16.54
N VAL A 342 -18.51 -3.33 16.49
CA VAL A 342 -19.45 -4.08 17.34
C VAL A 342 -18.83 -4.49 18.67
N SER A 343 -17.52 -4.25 18.87
CA SER A 343 -16.78 -4.80 20.02
C SER A 343 -15.88 -3.80 20.78
N SER A 344 -16.11 -2.48 20.66
CA SER A 344 -15.33 -1.49 21.46
C SER A 344 -16.23 -0.52 22.20
#